data_349161d5de48c3171d9441d5eef26e8e
#
_entry.id   349161d5de48c3171d9441d5eef26e8e
#
_cell.length_a   1.000
_cell.length_b   1.000
_cell.length_c   1.000
_cell.angle_alpha   90.00
_cell.angle_beta   90.00
_cell.angle_gamma   90.00
#
_symmetry.space_group_name_H-M   'P 1'
#
loop_
_entity.id
_entity.type
_entity.pdbx_description
1 polymer ?
#
loop_
_entity_poly.entity_id
_entity_poly.type
_entity_poly.pdbx_seq_one_letter_code
_entity_poly.pdbx_strand_id
1 'polypeptide(L)'
;MSAAAVIRMPDENRGVMLRGHPMVFLVTGEDTRHTSMFDWTIPAGFVTGLHVHRVQEETFYVLDGECVWHVGDRTIHATPGTFLFIPPGVRHNITNVGEKPARVLMTVSPPGHEHYFEELAGLAARGSPDPKALAELRNRFDTDQISTLTTSA
;
A
#
# COMPACT_ATOMS: atom_id res chain seq x y z
N MET A 1 16.52 -20.07 -17.11
CA MET A 1 15.16 -19.77 -17.59
C MET A 1 15.23 -18.55 -18.47
N SER A 2 14.61 -18.56 -19.63
CA SER A 2 14.52 -17.35 -20.44
C SER A 2 13.60 -16.36 -19.73
N ALA A 3 14.03 -15.12 -19.60
CA ALA A 3 13.19 -14.05 -19.06
C ALA A 3 11.99 -13.83 -20.00
N ALA A 4 10.79 -13.92 -19.48
CA ALA A 4 9.57 -13.66 -20.25
C ALA A 4 8.99 -12.32 -19.81
N ALA A 5 8.43 -11.58 -20.77
CA ALA A 5 7.68 -10.36 -20.44
C ALA A 5 6.41 -10.71 -19.67
N VAL A 6 6.10 -9.91 -18.66
CA VAL A 6 4.83 -9.98 -17.92
C VAL A 6 3.86 -8.98 -18.55
N ILE A 7 2.71 -9.47 -18.99
CA ILE A 7 1.64 -8.65 -19.56
C ILE A 7 0.38 -8.92 -18.75
N ARG A 8 -0.25 -7.86 -18.26
CA ARG A 8 -1.52 -7.91 -17.51
C ARG A 8 -2.55 -7.09 -18.26
N MET A 9 -3.58 -7.74 -18.75
CA MET A 9 -4.71 -7.05 -19.39
C MET A 9 -5.69 -6.54 -18.31
N PRO A 10 -6.55 -5.53 -18.59
CA PRO A 10 -7.43 -4.94 -17.57
C PRO A 10 -8.38 -5.92 -16.88
N ASP A 11 -8.71 -7.04 -17.51
CA ASP A 11 -9.59 -8.10 -17.02
C ASP A 11 -8.84 -9.27 -16.34
N GLU A 12 -7.52 -9.27 -16.39
CA GLU A 12 -6.67 -10.26 -15.74
C GLU A 12 -6.34 -9.83 -14.30
N ASN A 13 -7.35 -9.77 -13.45
CA ASN A 13 -7.21 -9.31 -12.07
C ASN A 13 -6.52 -10.35 -11.20
N ARG A 14 -5.28 -10.06 -10.84
CA ARG A 14 -4.54 -10.75 -9.80
C ARG A 14 -4.40 -9.80 -8.61
N GLY A 15 -4.65 -10.26 -7.41
CA GLY A 15 -4.52 -9.42 -6.22
C GLY A 15 -5.51 -9.79 -5.13
N VAL A 16 -5.82 -8.82 -4.29
CA VAL A 16 -6.71 -8.99 -3.15
C VAL A 16 -7.75 -7.88 -3.08
N MET A 17 -8.80 -8.12 -2.30
CA MET A 17 -9.77 -7.09 -1.93
C MET A 17 -9.46 -6.57 -0.53
N LEU A 18 -9.31 -5.26 -0.40
CA LEU A 18 -9.09 -4.57 0.87
C LEU A 18 -10.26 -3.60 1.11
N ARG A 19 -11.06 -3.84 2.15
CA ARG A 19 -12.26 -3.05 2.47
C ARG A 19 -13.21 -2.87 1.27
N GLY A 20 -13.42 -3.94 0.50
CA GLY A 20 -14.31 -3.92 -0.67
C GLY A 20 -13.73 -3.26 -1.92
N HIS A 21 -12.45 -2.87 -1.91
CA HIS A 21 -11.77 -2.26 -3.04
C HIS A 21 -10.57 -3.11 -3.49
N PRO A 22 -10.28 -3.14 -4.80
CA PRO A 22 -9.20 -3.96 -5.32
C PRO A 22 -7.81 -3.37 -5.03
N MET A 23 -6.89 -4.26 -4.69
CA MET A 23 -5.45 -4.07 -4.76
C MET A 23 -4.94 -5.04 -5.84
N VAL A 24 -4.68 -4.54 -7.03
CA VAL A 24 -4.24 -5.37 -8.17
C VAL A 24 -2.72 -5.51 -8.15
N PHE A 25 -2.23 -6.73 -8.24
CA PHE A 25 -0.80 -7.04 -8.30
C PHE A 25 -0.35 -7.04 -9.76
N LEU A 26 0.40 -6.02 -10.15
CA LEU A 26 0.91 -5.85 -11.51
C LEU A 26 2.22 -6.62 -11.71
N VAL A 27 3.15 -6.47 -10.76
CA VAL A 27 4.44 -7.15 -10.71
C VAL A 27 4.69 -7.57 -9.26
N THR A 28 5.22 -8.77 -9.07
CA THR A 28 5.50 -9.34 -7.73
C THR A 28 6.90 -9.96 -7.68
N GLY A 29 7.29 -10.46 -6.52
CA GLY A 29 8.54 -11.20 -6.34
C GLY A 29 8.64 -12.50 -7.14
N GLU A 30 7.54 -13.01 -7.68
CA GLU A 30 7.55 -14.13 -8.63
C GLU A 30 8.01 -13.71 -10.02
N ASP A 31 7.76 -12.45 -10.39
CA ASP A 31 8.07 -11.90 -11.71
C ASP A 31 9.47 -11.27 -11.77
N THR A 32 9.92 -10.64 -10.67
CA THR A 32 11.18 -9.88 -10.61
C THR A 32 11.80 -9.88 -9.21
N ARG A 33 13.11 -9.64 -9.15
CA ARG A 33 13.85 -9.50 -7.88
C ARG A 33 13.99 -8.04 -7.41
N HIS A 34 13.42 -7.10 -8.14
CA HIS A 34 13.70 -5.68 -7.92
C HIS A 34 12.57 -4.93 -7.24
N THR A 35 11.31 -5.22 -7.59
CA THR A 35 10.18 -4.46 -7.09
C THR A 35 8.88 -5.27 -7.14
N SER A 36 7.93 -4.93 -6.27
CA SER A 36 6.52 -5.24 -6.47
C SER A 36 5.80 -3.97 -6.91
N MET A 37 4.79 -4.11 -7.77
CA MET A 37 3.98 -2.98 -8.27
C MET A 37 2.50 -3.29 -8.16
N PHE A 38 1.75 -2.32 -7.67
CA PHE A 38 0.34 -2.44 -7.36
C PHE A 38 -0.47 -1.30 -7.97
N ASP A 39 -1.66 -1.62 -8.44
CA ASP A 39 -2.72 -0.66 -8.73
C ASP A 39 -3.69 -0.70 -7.55
N TRP A 40 -3.61 0.30 -6.69
CA TRP A 40 -4.32 0.33 -5.42
C TRP A 40 -5.44 1.34 -5.42
N THR A 41 -6.66 0.86 -5.12
CA THR A 41 -7.81 1.71 -4.84
C THR A 41 -7.90 1.95 -3.34
N ILE A 42 -7.67 3.18 -2.91
CA ILE A 42 -7.67 3.62 -1.51
C ILE A 42 -9.09 4.04 -1.13
N PRO A 43 -9.77 3.30 -0.24
CA PRO A 43 -11.15 3.63 0.15
C PRO A 43 -11.28 5.01 0.80
N ALA A 44 -12.47 5.61 0.70
CA ALA A 44 -12.81 6.77 1.51
C ALA A 44 -12.67 6.44 3.01
N GLY A 45 -12.14 7.37 3.79
CA GLY A 45 -11.90 7.20 5.22
C GLY A 45 -10.70 6.32 5.58
N PHE A 46 -9.90 5.89 4.60
CA PHE A 46 -8.72 5.06 4.85
C PHE A 46 -7.61 5.83 5.55
N VAL A 47 -6.94 5.17 6.50
CA VAL A 47 -5.77 5.69 7.22
C VAL A 47 -4.77 4.55 7.41
N THR A 48 -3.50 4.75 7.02
CA THR A 48 -2.45 3.76 7.33
C THR A 48 -1.96 3.85 8.79
N GLY A 49 -2.10 5.02 9.42
CA GLY A 49 -1.35 5.37 10.62
C GLY A 49 0.13 5.67 10.30
N LEU A 50 0.77 6.41 11.20
CA LEU A 50 2.18 6.78 11.05
C LEU A 50 3.06 5.55 11.20
N HIS A 51 3.92 5.31 10.23
CA HIS A 51 4.83 4.16 10.20
C HIS A 51 6.14 4.50 9.47
N VAL A 52 7.08 3.58 9.54
CA VAL A 52 8.39 3.69 8.90
C VAL A 52 8.83 2.32 8.41
N HIS A 53 9.52 2.29 7.27
CA HIS A 53 10.21 1.11 6.75
C HIS A 53 11.70 1.18 7.04
N ARG A 54 12.31 0.05 7.38
CA ARG A 54 13.75 -0.02 7.68
C ARG A 54 14.59 -0.16 6.42
N VAL A 55 14.10 -0.89 5.44
CA VAL A 55 14.81 -1.27 4.20
C VAL A 55 14.02 -0.89 2.95
N GLN A 56 12.71 -1.03 2.99
CA GLN A 56 11.85 -0.80 1.82
C GLN A 56 11.87 0.65 1.36
N GLU A 57 11.89 0.79 0.04
CA GLU A 57 11.59 2.03 -0.68
C GLU A 57 10.18 1.93 -1.25
N GLU A 58 9.43 3.01 -1.18
CA GLU A 58 8.09 3.08 -1.77
C GLU A 58 7.98 4.23 -2.74
N THR A 59 7.24 4.01 -3.82
CA THR A 59 6.81 5.09 -4.70
C THR A 59 5.30 5.08 -4.86
N PHE A 60 4.72 6.25 -5.04
CA PHE A 60 3.30 6.42 -5.33
C PHE A 60 3.12 7.39 -6.48
N TYR A 61 2.21 7.07 -7.37
CA TYR A 61 1.76 7.97 -8.42
C TYR A 61 0.24 8.01 -8.42
N VAL A 62 -0.33 9.20 -8.16
CA VAL A 62 -1.78 9.37 -8.07
C VAL A 62 -2.38 9.37 -9.47
N LEU A 63 -3.31 8.43 -9.72
CA LEU A 63 -4.03 8.29 -10.99
C LEU A 63 -5.38 9.00 -10.97
N ASP A 64 -6.10 8.90 -9.85
CA ASP A 64 -7.44 9.45 -9.69
C ASP A 64 -7.76 9.73 -8.22
N GLY A 65 -8.64 10.68 -7.97
CA GLY A 65 -9.01 11.08 -6.62
C GLY A 65 -7.93 11.89 -5.89
N GLU A 66 -8.08 12.02 -4.60
CA GLU A 66 -7.21 12.83 -3.74
C GLU A 66 -6.89 12.09 -2.44
N CYS A 67 -5.66 12.18 -1.99
CA CYS A 67 -5.23 11.70 -0.68
C CYS A 67 -4.30 12.71 -0.02
N VAL A 68 -4.20 12.62 1.29
CA VAL A 68 -3.24 13.38 2.09
C VAL A 68 -2.13 12.44 2.53
N TRP A 69 -0.89 12.79 2.19
CA TRP A 69 0.32 12.16 2.71
C TRP A 69 0.98 13.05 3.75
N HIS A 70 1.35 12.45 4.87
CA HIS A 70 2.31 13.03 5.78
C HIS A 70 3.63 12.33 5.57
N VAL A 71 4.67 13.05 5.18
CA VAL A 71 6.00 12.51 4.86
C VAL A 71 7.05 13.35 5.59
N GLY A 72 7.68 12.78 6.61
CA GLY A 72 8.51 13.54 7.53
C GLY A 72 7.70 14.65 8.17
N ASP A 73 8.16 15.89 8.02
CA ASP A 73 7.48 17.08 8.55
C ASP A 73 6.53 17.76 7.54
N ARG A 74 6.31 17.12 6.39
CA ARG A 74 5.51 17.69 5.30
C ARG A 74 4.14 17.04 5.23
N THR A 75 3.12 17.88 4.98
CA THR A 75 1.77 17.44 4.60
C THR A 75 1.56 17.74 3.13
N ILE A 76 1.21 16.73 2.35
CA ILE A 76 1.03 16.81 0.91
C ILE A 76 -0.42 16.46 0.57
N HIS A 77 -1.15 17.42 -0.02
CA HIS A 77 -2.44 17.17 -0.64
C HIS A 77 -2.19 16.68 -2.07
N ALA A 78 -2.24 15.38 -2.25
CA ALA A 78 -1.88 14.74 -3.52
C ALA A 78 -3.11 14.57 -4.40
N THR A 79 -3.03 15.16 -5.58
CA THR A 79 -4.01 15.09 -6.67
C THR A 79 -3.44 14.28 -7.84
N PRO A 80 -4.24 13.92 -8.86
CA PRO A 80 -3.75 13.19 -10.02
C PRO A 80 -2.49 13.81 -10.64
N GLY A 81 -1.48 12.98 -10.90
CA GLY A 81 -0.17 13.40 -11.38
C GLY A 81 0.87 13.67 -10.27
N THR A 82 0.46 13.65 -9.00
CA THR A 82 1.41 13.75 -7.90
C THR A 82 2.26 12.47 -7.80
N PHE A 83 3.57 12.64 -7.70
CA PHE A 83 4.54 11.57 -7.47
C PHE A 83 5.20 11.72 -6.09
N LEU A 84 5.30 10.61 -5.36
CA LEU A 84 6.02 10.55 -4.10
C LEU A 84 7.04 9.41 -4.16
N PHE A 85 8.24 9.68 -3.66
CA PHE A 85 9.25 8.67 -3.36
C PHE A 85 9.58 8.73 -1.87
N ILE A 86 9.47 7.61 -1.19
CA ILE A 86 9.69 7.50 0.24
C ILE A 86 10.84 6.53 0.48
N PRO A 87 12.03 7.02 0.82
CA PRO A 87 13.17 6.18 1.13
C PRO A 87 13.03 5.54 2.53
N PRO A 88 13.83 4.50 2.83
CA PRO A 88 13.88 3.91 4.16
C PRO A 88 14.14 4.95 5.25
N GLY A 89 13.55 4.74 6.42
CA GLY A 89 13.72 5.60 7.59
C GLY A 89 12.86 6.88 7.59
N VAL A 90 12.14 7.17 6.53
CA VAL A 90 11.22 8.33 6.49
C VAL A 90 9.85 7.93 7.00
N ARG A 91 9.41 8.56 8.09
CA ARG A 91 8.08 8.38 8.67
C ARG A 91 7.02 8.91 7.73
N HIS A 92 5.97 8.16 7.53
CA HIS A 92 4.88 8.60 6.65
C HIS A 92 3.54 7.97 7.02
N ASN A 93 2.48 8.58 6.48
CA ASN A 93 1.10 8.18 6.65
C ASN A 93 0.31 8.56 5.41
N ILE A 94 -0.65 7.74 5.03
CA ILE A 94 -1.59 7.99 3.93
C ILE A 94 -2.98 8.06 4.51
N THR A 95 -3.73 9.10 4.14
CA THR A 95 -5.10 9.30 4.58
C THR A 95 -5.97 9.71 3.39
N ASN A 96 -7.06 9.00 3.18
CA ASN A 96 -8.13 9.46 2.29
C ASN A 96 -9.27 10.02 3.13
N VAL A 97 -9.27 11.34 3.33
CA VAL A 97 -10.30 12.07 4.08
C VAL A 97 -11.52 12.43 3.24
N GLY A 98 -11.48 12.16 1.94
CA GLY A 98 -12.56 12.42 1.00
C GLY A 98 -13.71 11.42 1.12
N GLU A 99 -14.77 11.70 0.38
CA GLU A 99 -15.97 10.85 0.31
C GLU A 99 -15.88 9.80 -0.81
N LYS A 100 -14.86 9.89 -1.65
CA LYS A 100 -14.64 9.01 -2.81
C LYS A 100 -13.34 8.24 -2.67
N PRO A 101 -13.26 7.04 -3.26
CA PRO A 101 -11.98 6.34 -3.37
C PRO A 101 -10.95 7.14 -4.18
N ALA A 102 -9.68 6.97 -3.86
CA ALA A 102 -8.57 7.41 -4.71
C ALA A 102 -7.88 6.20 -5.33
N ARG A 103 -7.16 6.40 -6.42
CA ARG A 103 -6.43 5.34 -7.12
C ARG A 103 -4.99 5.76 -7.34
N VAL A 104 -4.06 4.88 -6.98
CA VAL A 104 -2.64 5.14 -7.10
C VAL A 104 -1.91 3.93 -7.66
N LEU A 105 -0.83 4.18 -8.41
CA LEU A 105 0.20 3.16 -8.61
C LEU A 105 1.17 3.22 -7.43
N MET A 106 1.50 2.06 -6.89
CA MET A 106 2.43 1.90 -5.78
C MET A 106 3.52 0.92 -6.18
N THR A 107 4.77 1.25 -5.89
CA THR A 107 5.86 0.28 -5.96
C THR A 107 6.51 0.11 -4.60
N VAL A 108 6.99 -1.09 -4.32
CA VAL A 108 7.76 -1.42 -3.13
C VAL A 108 9.01 -2.19 -3.54
N SER A 109 10.17 -1.72 -3.14
CA SER A 109 11.46 -2.36 -3.41
C SER A 109 12.20 -2.63 -2.09
N PRO A 110 12.76 -3.83 -1.86
CA PRO A 110 12.65 -5.02 -2.69
C PRO A 110 11.23 -5.61 -2.72
N PRO A 111 10.93 -6.57 -3.62
CA PRO A 111 9.62 -7.20 -3.71
C PRO A 111 9.30 -8.08 -2.50
N GLY A 112 8.05 -8.49 -2.37
CA GLY A 112 7.55 -9.35 -1.30
C GLY A 112 6.41 -8.73 -0.50
N HIS A 113 6.10 -7.45 -0.72
CA HIS A 113 5.02 -6.75 -0.03
C HIS A 113 3.63 -7.25 -0.44
N GLU A 114 3.52 -7.95 -1.56
CA GLU A 114 2.31 -8.67 -1.96
C GLU A 114 1.84 -9.66 -0.89
N HIS A 115 2.74 -10.34 -0.23
CA HIS A 115 2.42 -11.28 0.85
C HIS A 115 1.85 -10.59 2.07
N TYR A 116 2.29 -9.36 2.36
CA TYR A 116 1.65 -8.53 3.39
C TYR A 116 0.19 -8.25 3.05
N PHE A 117 -0.12 -7.88 1.82
CA PHE A 117 -1.50 -7.60 1.41
C PHE A 117 -2.37 -8.86 1.40
N GLU A 118 -1.83 -10.01 1.03
CA GLU A 118 -2.52 -11.30 1.11
C GLU A 118 -2.90 -11.65 2.56
N GLU A 119 -1.95 -11.54 3.48
CA GLU A 119 -2.21 -11.80 4.91
C GLU A 119 -3.15 -10.76 5.52
N LEU A 120 -3.01 -9.49 5.16
CA LEU A 120 -3.91 -8.42 5.59
C LEU A 120 -5.35 -8.68 5.13
N ALA A 121 -5.55 -9.06 3.88
CA ALA A 121 -6.87 -9.42 3.37
C ALA A 121 -7.45 -10.63 4.11
N GLY A 122 -6.63 -11.62 4.44
CA GLY A 122 -7.03 -12.77 5.25
C GLY A 122 -7.46 -12.40 6.67
N LEU A 123 -6.77 -11.46 7.30
CA LEU A 123 -7.17 -10.93 8.62
C LEU A 123 -8.48 -10.15 8.53
N ALA A 124 -8.61 -9.28 7.54
CA ALA A 124 -9.79 -8.44 7.34
C ALA A 124 -11.05 -9.27 7.03
N ALA A 125 -10.91 -10.41 6.37
CA ALA A 125 -12.02 -11.33 6.08
C ALA A 125 -12.63 -11.95 7.34
N ARG A 126 -11.91 -11.96 8.46
CA ARG A 126 -12.36 -12.47 9.77
C ARG A 126 -13.01 -11.40 10.65
N GLY A 127 -13.11 -10.17 10.18
CA GLY A 127 -13.59 -8.99 10.91
C GLY A 127 -12.53 -7.89 10.99
N SER A 128 -12.79 -6.85 11.78
CA SER A 128 -11.78 -5.79 12.01
C SER A 128 -10.55 -6.38 12.69
N PRO A 129 -9.36 -6.26 12.12
CA PRO A 129 -8.16 -6.80 12.72
C PRO A 129 -7.90 -6.19 14.09
N ASP A 130 -7.50 -7.02 15.06
CA ASP A 130 -6.97 -6.54 16.31
C ASP A 130 -5.73 -5.67 16.06
N PRO A 131 -5.62 -4.46 16.67
CA PRO A 131 -4.50 -3.55 16.44
C PRO A 131 -3.13 -4.17 16.73
N LYS A 132 -3.03 -5.04 17.72
CA LYS A 132 -1.79 -5.76 18.04
C LYS A 132 -1.42 -6.76 16.95
N ALA A 133 -2.37 -7.57 16.49
CA ALA A 133 -2.15 -8.51 15.39
C ALA A 133 -1.75 -7.81 14.10
N LEU A 134 -2.33 -6.64 13.82
CA LEU A 134 -1.98 -5.84 12.66
C LEU A 134 -0.57 -5.25 12.76
N ALA A 135 -0.17 -4.76 13.94
CA ALA A 135 1.18 -4.26 14.17
C ALA A 135 2.23 -5.37 14.04
N GLU A 136 1.95 -6.57 14.56
CA GLU A 136 2.82 -7.76 14.44
C GLU A 136 2.95 -8.20 12.97
N LEU A 137 1.85 -8.21 12.22
CA LEU A 137 1.87 -8.49 10.79
C LEU A 137 2.77 -7.49 10.06
N ARG A 138 2.56 -6.20 10.26
CA ARG A 138 3.35 -5.13 9.64
C ARG A 138 4.84 -5.24 9.96
N ASN A 139 5.18 -5.52 11.21
CA ASN A 139 6.58 -5.68 11.61
C ASN A 139 7.29 -6.82 10.87
N ARG A 140 6.60 -7.91 10.57
CA ARG A 140 7.15 -9.01 9.75
C ARG A 140 7.45 -8.60 8.32
N PHE A 141 6.79 -7.54 7.82
CA PHE A 141 6.97 -7.00 6.47
C PHE A 141 7.64 -5.62 6.49
N ASP A 142 8.67 -5.45 7.30
CA ASP A 142 9.53 -4.26 7.35
C ASP A 142 8.78 -2.95 7.65
N THR A 143 7.67 -3.01 8.39
CA THR A 143 6.87 -1.85 8.73
C THR A 143 6.77 -1.70 10.24
N ASP A 144 7.39 -0.66 10.78
CA ASP A 144 7.28 -0.32 12.20
C ASP A 144 6.17 0.71 12.39
N GLN A 145 5.11 0.31 13.10
CA GLN A 145 3.99 1.16 13.41
C GLN A 145 4.36 2.13 14.55
N ILE A 146 4.20 3.43 14.33
CA ILE A 146 4.55 4.49 15.26
C ILE A 146 3.31 5.01 15.99
N SER A 147 2.23 5.29 15.27
CA SER A 147 0.97 5.70 15.88
C SER A 147 0.05 4.52 16.13
N THR A 148 -0.84 4.64 17.11
CA THR A 148 -1.96 3.73 17.26
C THR A 148 -2.78 3.74 15.96
N LEU A 149 -3.07 2.52 15.44
CA LEU A 149 -4.00 2.37 14.34
C LEU A 149 -5.39 2.73 14.85
N THR A 150 -5.84 3.94 14.57
CA THR A 150 -7.26 4.24 14.72
C THR A 150 -7.97 3.50 13.61
N THR A 151 -8.54 2.35 13.94
CA THR A 151 -9.56 1.75 13.09
C THR A 151 -10.73 2.72 13.08
N SER A 152 -10.81 3.56 12.06
CA SER A 152 -12.08 4.21 11.77
C SER A 152 -13.05 3.09 11.43
N ALA A 153 -14.02 2.95 12.29
CA ALA A 153 -15.15 2.05 12.13
C ALA A 153 -15.86 2.27 10.79
#